data_6b7f6787aac0bc387ce5c7a571a43add
#
_entry.id   6b7f6787aac0bc387ce5c7a571a43add
#
_cell.length_a   1.000
_cell.length_b   1.000
_cell.length_c   1.000
_cell.angle_alpha   90.00
_cell.angle_beta   90.00
_cell.angle_gamma   90.00
#
_symmetry.space_group_name_H-M   'P 1'
#
loop_
_entity.id
_entity.type
_entity.pdbx_description
1 polymer ?
#
loop_
_entity_poly.entity_id
_entity_poly.type
_entity_poly.pdbx_seq_one_letter_code
_entity_poly.pdbx_strand_id
1 'polypeptide(L)'
;KGLVSSSNESVDKPMTLITSTQRRNNPMFLDSKIHHNNLLNNILAKIEANLANADDAVMLDLDGFVSETNATNIFMVKDGVLYTPFADACLPGITRKRIMELAENVNVKCEEKRLSLFEFYNADEVFCTGTMCGLAPVSYVDGRQINPNNPQYPGNITSKLQGEYVKLTQDESYGVKIVV
;
A
#
# COMPACT_ATOMS: atom_id res chain seq x y z
N LYS A 1 -24.94 4.93 -5.56
CA LYS A 1 -24.12 5.73 -6.50
C LYS A 1 -22.80 5.00 -6.66
N GLY A 2 -22.50 4.58 -7.88
CA GLY A 2 -21.43 3.66 -8.19
C GLY A 2 -20.05 4.19 -7.82
N LEU A 3 -19.26 3.30 -7.23
CA LEU A 3 -17.84 3.46 -6.90
C LEU A 3 -16.90 3.27 -8.11
N VAL A 4 -17.37 3.59 -9.30
CA VAL A 4 -16.53 3.57 -10.51
C VAL A 4 -16.53 4.96 -11.07
N SER A 5 -15.66 5.81 -10.55
CA SER A 5 -15.23 6.99 -11.26
C SER A 5 -14.19 6.54 -12.29
N SER A 6 -14.60 6.50 -13.54
CA SER A 6 -13.75 6.26 -14.71
C SER A 6 -12.96 7.53 -15.05
N SER A 7 -12.23 8.09 -14.11
CA SER A 7 -11.31 9.18 -14.36
C SER A 7 -9.95 8.84 -13.76
N ASN A 8 -8.92 8.86 -14.60
CA ASN A 8 -7.51 8.69 -14.21
C ASN A 8 -7.04 9.76 -13.19
N GLU A 9 -7.88 10.72 -12.84
CA GLU A 9 -7.57 11.83 -11.92
C GLU A 9 -7.33 11.40 -10.46
N SER A 10 -7.83 10.23 -10.02
CA SER A 10 -7.63 9.76 -8.64
C SER A 10 -6.27 9.08 -8.42
N VAL A 11 -5.57 8.69 -9.48
CA VAL A 11 -4.27 8.00 -9.40
C VAL A 11 -3.11 9.00 -9.31
N ASP A 12 -3.33 10.24 -9.75
CA ASP A 12 -2.28 11.26 -9.86
C ASP A 12 -2.07 12.06 -8.56
N LYS A 13 -3.03 12.04 -7.62
CA LYS A 13 -2.89 12.74 -6.34
C LYS A 13 -2.21 11.84 -5.32
N PRO A 14 -1.02 12.22 -4.81
CA PRO A 14 -0.37 11.44 -3.76
C PRO A 14 -1.18 11.47 -2.46
N MET A 15 -1.19 10.33 -1.77
CA MET A 15 -1.92 10.14 -0.52
C MET A 15 -1.19 10.78 0.67
N THR A 16 -1.97 11.15 1.68
CA THR A 16 -1.50 11.47 3.02
C THR A 16 -1.94 10.37 3.98
N LEU A 17 -1.02 9.88 4.80
CA LEU A 17 -1.30 8.85 5.78
C LEU A 17 -1.05 9.34 7.20
N ILE A 18 -1.80 8.80 8.15
CA ILE A 18 -1.51 8.89 9.58
C ILE A 18 -1.26 7.50 10.16
N THR A 19 -0.56 7.41 11.27
CA THR A 19 -0.47 6.16 12.03
C THR A 19 -1.66 6.04 12.98
N SER A 20 -2.44 4.96 12.81
CA SER A 20 -3.58 4.66 13.69
C SER A 20 -3.12 4.20 15.08
N THR A 21 -3.91 4.53 16.09
CA THR A 21 -3.79 3.94 17.44
C THR A 21 -4.24 2.48 17.43
N GLN A 22 -5.09 2.08 16.47
CA GLN A 22 -5.54 0.71 16.32
C GLN A 22 -4.42 -0.19 15.81
N ARG A 23 -4.20 -1.31 16.46
CA ARG A 23 -3.28 -2.36 15.98
C ARG A 23 -4.02 -3.35 15.10
N ARG A 24 -3.30 -3.92 14.13
CA ARG A 24 -3.86 -5.04 13.33
C ARG A 24 -4.17 -6.21 14.24
N ASN A 25 -5.25 -6.91 13.91
CA ASN A 25 -5.66 -8.08 14.66
C ASN A 25 -4.56 -9.13 14.71
N ASN A 26 -4.36 -9.70 15.90
CA ASN A 26 -3.47 -10.83 16.08
C ASN A 26 -4.16 -12.11 15.56
N PRO A 27 -3.41 -13.03 14.91
CA PRO A 27 -3.95 -14.31 14.46
C PRO A 27 -4.64 -15.15 15.56
N MET A 28 -4.30 -14.92 16.83
CA MET A 28 -4.97 -15.58 17.97
C MET A 28 -6.45 -15.17 18.10
N PHE A 29 -6.86 -14.02 17.59
CA PHE A 29 -8.23 -13.51 17.71
C PHE A 29 -8.96 -13.54 16.37
N LEU A 30 -8.40 -12.88 15.37
CA LEU A 30 -8.93 -12.81 14.02
C LEU A 30 -7.77 -12.61 13.05
N ASP A 31 -7.41 -13.66 12.31
CA ASP A 31 -6.25 -13.60 11.43
C ASP A 31 -6.45 -12.59 10.30
N SER A 32 -5.60 -11.58 10.24
CA SER A 32 -5.62 -10.50 9.23
C SER A 32 -5.39 -11.01 7.80
N LYS A 33 -4.90 -12.24 7.64
CA LYS A 33 -4.76 -12.91 6.33
C LYS A 33 -6.09 -13.41 5.77
N ILE A 34 -7.14 -13.50 6.59
CA ILE A 34 -8.46 -13.89 6.13
C ILE A 34 -9.16 -12.66 5.55
N HIS A 35 -9.51 -12.73 4.26
CA HIS A 35 -10.32 -11.70 3.62
C HIS A 35 -11.80 -11.90 3.97
N HIS A 36 -12.32 -11.11 4.90
CA HIS A 36 -13.64 -11.25 5.50
C HIS A 36 -14.38 -9.91 5.61
N ASN A 37 -15.66 -9.98 5.93
CA ASN A 37 -16.54 -8.80 6.06
C ASN A 37 -16.52 -8.16 7.48
N ASN A 38 -15.85 -8.77 8.46
CA ASN A 38 -15.68 -8.17 9.79
C ASN A 38 -14.55 -7.13 9.76
N LEU A 39 -14.84 -5.96 9.22
CA LEU A 39 -13.87 -4.89 8.99
C LEU A 39 -13.80 -3.86 10.12
N LEU A 40 -14.33 -4.15 11.33
CA LEU A 40 -14.39 -3.18 12.41
C LEU A 40 -13.01 -2.62 12.78
N ASN A 41 -11.98 -3.47 12.87
CA ASN A 41 -10.60 -3.04 13.12
C ASN A 41 -10.10 -2.03 12.08
N ASN A 42 -10.37 -2.28 10.81
CA ASN A 42 -10.01 -1.41 9.68
C ASN A 42 -10.83 -0.11 9.67
N ILE A 43 -12.13 -0.20 10.00
CA ILE A 43 -13.05 0.95 10.04
C ILE A 43 -12.64 1.93 11.15
N LEU A 44 -12.26 1.43 12.32
CA LEU A 44 -11.78 2.28 13.42
C LEU A 44 -10.54 3.06 13.02
N ALA A 45 -9.56 2.41 12.37
CA ALA A 45 -8.37 3.08 11.84
C ALA A 45 -8.75 4.14 10.75
N LYS A 46 -9.71 3.82 9.86
CA LYS A 46 -10.19 4.77 8.85
C LYS A 46 -10.87 5.99 9.47
N ILE A 47 -11.61 5.81 10.56
CA ILE A 47 -12.23 6.94 11.30
C ILE A 47 -11.14 7.88 11.81
N GLU A 48 -10.04 7.36 12.37
CA GLU A 48 -8.91 8.18 12.81
C GLU A 48 -8.31 8.98 11.64
N ALA A 49 -8.09 8.33 10.47
CA ALA A 49 -7.62 9.02 9.27
C ALA A 49 -8.57 10.15 8.85
N ASN A 50 -9.87 9.89 8.82
CA ASN A 50 -10.87 10.90 8.45
C ASN A 50 -10.88 12.09 9.43
N LEU A 51 -10.75 11.84 10.73
CA LEU A 51 -10.68 12.92 11.74
C LEU A 51 -9.41 13.75 11.60
N ALA A 52 -8.31 13.16 11.13
CA ALA A 52 -7.06 13.85 10.85
C ALA A 52 -7.00 14.49 9.45
N ASN A 53 -8.06 14.40 8.64
CA ASN A 53 -8.09 14.80 7.23
C ASN A 53 -7.02 14.11 6.37
N ALA A 54 -6.68 12.86 6.71
CA ALA A 54 -5.78 11.99 5.95
C ALA A 54 -6.56 11.04 5.04
N ASP A 55 -5.92 10.57 3.97
CA ASP A 55 -6.54 9.66 3.01
C ASP A 55 -6.73 8.26 3.59
N ASP A 56 -5.73 7.74 4.35
CA ASP A 56 -5.78 6.43 5.00
C ASP A 56 -4.93 6.40 6.28
N ALA A 57 -5.02 5.30 7.03
CA ALA A 57 -4.28 5.10 8.26
C ALA A 57 -3.34 3.88 8.16
N VAL A 58 -2.07 4.10 8.46
CA VAL A 58 -1.08 3.02 8.67
C VAL A 58 -1.43 2.31 9.97
N MET A 59 -1.51 0.99 9.93
CA MET A 59 -1.74 0.14 11.09
C MET A 59 -0.47 -0.64 11.42
N LEU A 60 -0.12 -0.68 12.69
CA LEU A 60 1.01 -1.45 13.18
C LEU A 60 0.54 -2.82 13.69
N ASP A 61 1.42 -3.79 13.68
CA ASP A 61 1.22 -5.05 14.39
C ASP A 61 1.32 -4.87 15.92
N LEU A 62 1.20 -5.94 16.68
CA LEU A 62 1.30 -5.89 18.14
C LEU A 62 2.71 -5.63 18.66
N ASP A 63 3.73 -5.89 17.83
CA ASP A 63 5.13 -5.62 18.14
C ASP A 63 5.55 -4.18 17.79
N GLY A 64 4.65 -3.40 17.15
CA GLY A 64 4.87 -2.00 16.77
C GLY A 64 5.51 -1.80 15.41
N PHE A 65 5.62 -2.85 14.59
CA PHE A 65 6.08 -2.74 13.20
C PHE A 65 4.91 -2.42 12.27
N VAL A 66 5.22 -1.74 11.17
CA VAL A 66 4.24 -1.45 10.12
C VAL A 66 3.71 -2.76 9.53
N SER A 67 2.41 -2.86 9.41
CA SER A 67 1.70 -4.01 8.85
C SER A 67 1.12 -3.67 7.47
N GLU A 68 0.10 -2.86 7.43
CA GLU A 68 -0.57 -2.40 6.20
C GLU A 68 -1.34 -1.10 6.51
N THR A 69 -2.12 -0.58 5.56
CA THR A 69 -3.10 0.47 5.89
C THR A 69 -4.45 -0.15 6.28
N ASN A 70 -5.42 0.69 6.57
CA ASN A 70 -6.80 0.23 6.84
C ASN A 70 -7.47 -0.46 5.63
N ALA A 71 -6.95 -0.31 4.41
CA ALA A 71 -7.58 -0.84 3.20
C ALA A 71 -6.60 -1.39 2.15
N THR A 72 -5.29 -1.13 2.30
CA THR A 72 -4.28 -1.43 1.27
C THR A 72 -2.99 -1.96 1.90
N ASN A 73 -2.23 -2.76 1.14
CA ASN A 73 -0.86 -3.07 1.52
C ASN A 73 0.04 -1.85 1.25
N ILE A 74 1.18 -1.79 1.91
CA ILE A 74 2.11 -0.67 1.84
C ILE A 74 3.51 -1.12 1.46
N PHE A 75 4.19 -0.29 0.67
CA PHE A 75 5.58 -0.46 0.25
C PHE A 75 6.37 0.81 0.52
N MET A 76 7.67 0.65 0.71
CA MET A 76 8.62 1.75 0.70
C MET A 76 9.83 1.42 -0.17
N VAL A 77 10.45 2.46 -0.72
CA VAL A 77 11.75 2.37 -1.39
C VAL A 77 12.79 3.07 -0.55
N LYS A 78 13.94 2.43 -0.40
CA LYS A 78 15.12 3.03 0.21
C LYS A 78 16.37 2.57 -0.51
N ASP A 79 17.21 3.53 -0.92
CA ASP A 79 18.48 3.28 -1.62
C ASP A 79 18.32 2.33 -2.83
N GLY A 80 17.23 2.50 -3.59
CA GLY A 80 16.93 1.73 -4.79
C GLY A 80 16.36 0.32 -4.52
N VAL A 81 16.14 -0.07 -3.27
CA VAL A 81 15.54 -1.35 -2.88
C VAL A 81 14.09 -1.13 -2.45
N LEU A 82 13.21 -1.97 -2.96
CA LEU A 82 11.78 -2.01 -2.61
C LEU A 82 11.59 -2.90 -1.38
N TYR A 83 10.87 -2.40 -0.38
CA TYR A 83 10.54 -3.13 0.84
C TYR A 83 9.03 -3.14 1.08
N THR A 84 8.54 -4.26 1.63
CA THR A 84 7.16 -4.38 2.14
C THR A 84 7.16 -5.19 3.44
N PRO A 85 6.22 -4.93 4.36
CA PRO A 85 6.08 -5.75 5.56
C PRO A 85 5.83 -7.22 5.24
N PHE A 86 6.32 -8.13 6.10
CA PHE A 86 5.89 -9.52 6.06
C PHE A 86 4.37 -9.64 6.18
N ALA A 87 3.77 -10.57 5.44
CA ALA A 87 2.33 -10.81 5.52
C ALA A 87 1.95 -11.66 6.75
N ASP A 88 2.50 -11.31 7.93
CA ASP A 88 2.21 -11.99 9.20
C ASP A 88 0.95 -11.45 9.86
N ALA A 89 0.75 -10.13 9.78
CA ALA A 89 -0.38 -9.41 10.36
C ALA A 89 -1.16 -8.58 9.35
N CYS A 90 -0.98 -8.82 8.04
CA CYS A 90 -1.68 -8.12 6.97
C CYS A 90 -2.25 -9.10 5.95
N LEU A 91 -3.16 -8.61 5.10
CA LEU A 91 -3.68 -9.39 3.99
C LEU A 91 -2.54 -9.66 2.97
N PRO A 92 -2.30 -10.94 2.56
CA PRO A 92 -1.41 -11.24 1.43
C PRO A 92 -2.07 -10.85 0.11
N GLY A 93 -2.08 -9.53 -0.18
CA GLY A 93 -2.82 -8.94 -1.30
C GLY A 93 -2.37 -9.45 -2.67
N ILE A 94 -3.31 -9.63 -3.59
CA ILE A 94 -3.00 -10.05 -4.96
C ILE A 94 -2.15 -8.99 -5.66
N THR A 95 -2.52 -7.71 -5.53
CA THR A 95 -1.73 -6.60 -6.09
C THR A 95 -0.34 -6.55 -5.47
N ARG A 96 -0.22 -6.70 -4.13
CA ARG A 96 1.06 -6.79 -3.44
C ARG A 96 1.97 -7.85 -4.08
N LYS A 97 1.47 -9.07 -4.26
CA LYS A 97 2.20 -10.19 -4.88
C LYS A 97 2.66 -9.81 -6.30
N ARG A 98 1.76 -9.23 -7.12
CA ARG A 98 2.10 -8.84 -8.50
C ARG A 98 3.18 -7.76 -8.55
N ILE A 99 3.18 -6.81 -7.62
CA ILE A 99 4.22 -5.78 -7.54
C ILE A 99 5.58 -6.39 -7.19
N MET A 100 5.64 -7.37 -6.30
CA MET A 100 6.89 -8.08 -5.99
C MET A 100 7.43 -8.82 -7.22
N GLU A 101 6.57 -9.53 -7.96
CA GLU A 101 6.94 -10.22 -9.22
C GLU A 101 7.41 -9.22 -10.30
N LEU A 102 6.70 -8.09 -10.45
CA LEU A 102 7.06 -7.04 -11.42
C LEU A 102 8.38 -6.36 -11.06
N ALA A 103 8.68 -6.18 -9.77
CA ALA A 103 9.94 -5.61 -9.33
C ALA A 103 11.14 -6.45 -9.81
N GLU A 104 11.05 -7.78 -9.73
CA GLU A 104 12.07 -8.68 -10.27
C GLU A 104 12.23 -8.50 -11.79
N ASN A 105 11.11 -8.43 -12.54
CA ASN A 105 11.12 -8.28 -14.00
C ASN A 105 11.78 -6.97 -14.47
N VAL A 106 11.73 -5.93 -13.63
CA VAL A 106 12.36 -4.63 -13.94
C VAL A 106 13.70 -4.41 -13.24
N ASN A 107 14.30 -5.47 -12.70
CA ASN A 107 15.57 -5.46 -12.00
C ASN A 107 15.59 -4.50 -10.78
N VAL A 108 14.50 -4.42 -10.05
CA VAL A 108 14.41 -3.76 -8.76
C VAL A 108 14.40 -4.83 -7.67
N LYS A 109 15.40 -4.82 -6.81
CA LYS A 109 15.44 -5.73 -5.67
C LYS A 109 14.25 -5.48 -4.77
N CYS A 110 13.50 -6.54 -4.41
CA CYS A 110 12.35 -6.46 -3.52
C CYS A 110 12.53 -7.41 -2.33
N GLU A 111 12.31 -6.91 -1.12
CA GLU A 111 12.45 -7.66 0.11
C GLU A 111 11.23 -7.51 1.02
N GLU A 112 10.79 -8.61 1.62
CA GLU A 112 9.89 -8.58 2.76
C GLU A 112 10.73 -8.38 4.03
N LYS A 113 10.29 -7.44 4.90
CA LYS A 113 11.05 -7.07 6.09
C LYS A 113 10.12 -6.56 7.19
N ARG A 114 10.49 -6.73 8.46
CA ARG A 114 9.89 -5.95 9.56
C ARG A 114 10.35 -4.50 9.44
N LEU A 115 9.42 -3.60 9.27
CA LEU A 115 9.66 -2.18 9.02
C LEU A 115 9.07 -1.34 10.15
N SER A 116 9.89 -0.47 10.72
CA SER A 116 9.43 0.51 11.70
C SER A 116 8.89 1.76 11.02
N LEU A 117 8.09 2.57 11.73
CA LEU A 117 7.67 3.88 11.24
C LEU A 117 8.84 4.80 10.93
N PHE A 118 9.94 4.69 11.68
CA PHE A 118 11.15 5.48 11.43
C PHE A 118 11.73 5.21 10.04
N GLU A 119 11.69 3.96 9.56
CA GLU A 119 12.15 3.62 8.22
C GLU A 119 11.25 4.25 7.16
N PHE A 120 9.92 4.25 7.36
CA PHE A 120 8.99 4.94 6.46
C PHE A 120 9.21 6.45 6.42
N TYR A 121 9.47 7.10 7.55
CA TYR A 121 9.75 8.54 7.57
C TYR A 121 11.04 8.92 6.82
N ASN A 122 11.98 7.98 6.68
CA ASN A 122 13.24 8.17 5.98
C ASN A 122 13.27 7.49 4.60
N ALA A 123 12.14 7.03 4.11
CA ALA A 123 12.02 6.40 2.80
C ALA A 123 12.24 7.41 1.66
N ASP A 124 12.72 6.91 0.54
CA ASP A 124 12.85 7.71 -0.69
C ASP A 124 11.51 7.78 -1.44
N GLU A 125 10.73 6.68 -1.42
CA GLU A 125 9.38 6.60 -1.94
C GLU A 125 8.53 5.76 -1.00
N VAL A 126 7.23 6.06 -0.93
CA VAL A 126 6.20 5.22 -0.27
C VAL A 126 5.00 5.13 -1.19
N PHE A 127 4.39 3.96 -1.28
CA PHE A 127 3.13 3.78 -2.01
C PHE A 127 2.27 2.68 -1.39
N CYS A 128 0.98 2.79 -1.61
CA CYS A 128 -0.02 1.80 -1.23
C CYS A 128 -0.45 0.96 -2.44
N THR A 129 -0.89 -0.28 -2.20
CA THR A 129 -1.35 -1.17 -3.27
C THR A 129 -2.68 -1.81 -2.96
N GLY A 130 -3.57 -1.83 -3.94
CA GLY A 130 -4.87 -2.49 -3.84
C GLY A 130 -5.53 -2.67 -5.20
N THR A 131 -6.53 -3.54 -5.28
CA THR A 131 -7.25 -3.85 -6.53
C THR A 131 -7.92 -2.60 -7.13
N MET A 132 -8.41 -1.69 -6.30
CA MET A 132 -9.12 -0.50 -6.74
C MET A 132 -8.20 0.64 -7.14
N CYS A 133 -7.06 0.80 -6.46
CA CYS A 133 -6.15 1.92 -6.65
C CYS A 133 -4.87 1.57 -7.45
N GLY A 134 -4.65 0.29 -7.76
CA GLY A 134 -3.37 -0.14 -8.34
C GLY A 134 -2.23 0.20 -7.38
N LEU A 135 -1.37 1.15 -7.76
CA LEU A 135 -0.32 1.72 -6.93
C LEU A 135 -0.64 3.20 -6.68
N ALA A 136 -0.87 3.57 -5.43
CA ALA A 136 -1.15 4.94 -5.02
C ALA A 136 0.08 5.52 -4.29
N PRO A 137 0.76 6.53 -4.84
CA PRO A 137 1.93 7.15 -4.19
C PRO A 137 1.52 7.87 -2.90
N VAL A 138 2.44 7.93 -1.93
CA VAL A 138 2.25 8.60 -0.64
C VAL A 138 3.22 9.77 -0.54
N SER A 139 2.71 10.95 -0.17
CA SER A 139 3.50 12.16 0.00
C SER A 139 3.81 12.49 1.46
N TYR A 140 2.92 12.13 2.37
CA TYR A 140 3.08 12.40 3.81
C TYR A 140 2.69 11.20 4.66
N VAL A 141 3.46 10.96 5.73
CA VAL A 141 3.12 10.04 6.81
C VAL A 141 3.27 10.80 8.14
N ASP A 142 2.20 10.88 8.94
CA ASP A 142 2.14 11.61 10.21
C ASP A 142 2.61 13.06 10.10
N GLY A 143 2.21 13.76 9.04
CA GLY A 143 2.61 15.13 8.76
C GLY A 143 4.06 15.30 8.30
N ARG A 144 4.83 14.22 8.16
CA ARG A 144 6.20 14.23 7.64
C ARG A 144 6.20 13.97 6.16
N GLN A 145 6.79 14.85 5.38
CA GLN A 145 6.95 14.69 3.95
C GLN A 145 7.93 13.56 3.64
N ILE A 146 7.54 12.64 2.74
CA ILE A 146 8.44 11.62 2.22
C ILE A 146 9.45 12.28 1.30
N ASN A 147 10.73 11.99 1.50
CA ASN A 147 11.85 12.51 0.73
C ASN A 147 11.81 14.05 0.54
N PRO A 148 11.84 14.85 1.60
CA PRO A 148 11.65 16.30 1.49
C PRO A 148 12.74 17.01 0.68
N ASN A 149 13.91 16.41 0.52
CA ASN A 149 15.04 16.97 -0.26
C ASN A 149 14.86 16.78 -1.78
N ASN A 150 14.05 15.80 -2.20
CA ASN A 150 13.73 15.54 -3.60
C ASN A 150 12.29 15.01 -3.73
N PRO A 151 11.27 15.83 -3.46
CA PRO A 151 9.87 15.41 -3.43
C PRO A 151 9.38 15.12 -4.85
N GLN A 152 9.15 13.84 -5.15
CA GLN A 152 8.59 13.39 -6.42
C GLN A 152 7.52 12.32 -6.15
N TYR A 153 6.30 12.54 -6.63
CA TYR A 153 5.16 11.64 -6.41
C TYR A 153 4.38 11.43 -7.72
N PRO A 154 4.39 10.20 -8.29
CA PRO A 154 5.19 9.04 -7.86
C PRO A 154 6.68 9.26 -8.01
N GLY A 155 7.47 8.57 -7.18
CA GLY A 155 8.92 8.47 -7.36
C GLY A 155 9.27 7.55 -8.55
N ASN A 156 10.55 7.47 -8.90
CA ASN A 156 11.00 6.77 -10.10
C ASN A 156 10.67 5.28 -10.12
N ILE A 157 10.85 4.57 -8.99
CA ILE A 157 10.57 3.14 -8.89
C ILE A 157 9.06 2.91 -8.88
N THR A 158 8.30 3.70 -8.13
CA THR A 158 6.84 3.63 -8.11
C THR A 158 6.27 3.86 -9.50
N SER A 159 6.72 4.89 -10.22
CA SER A 159 6.27 5.19 -11.59
C SER A 159 6.57 4.05 -12.57
N LYS A 160 7.76 3.45 -12.48
CA LYS A 160 8.14 2.31 -13.29
C LYS A 160 7.23 1.11 -13.03
N LEU A 161 6.98 0.79 -11.76
CA LEU A 161 6.09 -0.31 -11.37
C LEU A 161 4.63 -0.05 -11.75
N GLN A 162 4.15 1.20 -11.66
CA GLN A 162 2.82 1.58 -12.16
C GLN A 162 2.68 1.27 -13.65
N GLY A 163 3.67 1.67 -14.46
CA GLY A 163 3.66 1.40 -15.90
C GLY A 163 3.62 -0.10 -16.23
N GLU A 164 4.39 -0.93 -15.54
CA GLU A 164 4.37 -2.37 -15.72
C GLU A 164 3.07 -3.01 -15.21
N TYR A 165 2.52 -2.52 -14.11
CA TYR A 165 1.24 -3.00 -13.59
C TYR A 165 0.08 -2.70 -14.56
N VAL A 166 0.05 -1.51 -15.16
CA VAL A 166 -0.94 -1.16 -16.20
C VAL A 166 -0.84 -2.10 -17.39
N LYS A 167 0.38 -2.38 -17.90
CA LYS A 167 0.59 -3.35 -18.99
C LYS A 167 0.06 -4.73 -18.62
N LEU A 168 0.37 -5.21 -17.41
CA LEU A 168 -0.10 -6.51 -16.90
C LEU A 168 -1.62 -6.59 -16.85
N THR A 169 -2.30 -5.52 -16.41
CA THR A 169 -3.77 -5.51 -16.30
C THR A 169 -4.48 -5.41 -17.66
N GLN A 170 -3.77 -5.02 -18.70
CA GLN A 170 -4.27 -4.95 -20.07
C GLN A 170 -3.91 -6.20 -20.89
N ASP A 171 -3.08 -7.08 -20.38
CA ASP A 171 -2.67 -8.31 -21.07
C ASP A 171 -3.77 -9.37 -20.96
N GLU A 172 -4.46 -9.65 -22.07
CA GLU A 172 -5.54 -10.65 -22.15
C GLU A 172 -5.08 -12.06 -21.78
N SER A 173 -3.76 -12.36 -21.85
CA SER A 173 -3.22 -13.67 -21.47
C SER A 173 -3.26 -13.92 -19.96
N TYR A 174 -3.34 -12.85 -19.16
CA TYR A 174 -3.46 -12.91 -17.70
C TYR A 174 -4.92 -12.98 -17.21
N GLY A 175 -5.87 -12.67 -18.08
CA GLY A 175 -7.29 -12.66 -17.77
C GLY A 175 -7.96 -14.01 -18.04
N VAL A 176 -9.06 -14.28 -17.33
CA VAL A 176 -9.99 -15.34 -17.68
C VAL A 176 -11.15 -14.71 -18.45
N LYS A 177 -11.35 -15.14 -19.70
CA LYS A 177 -12.45 -14.63 -20.53
C LYS A 177 -13.78 -15.01 -19.87
N ILE A 178 -14.56 -14.00 -19.49
CA ILE A 178 -15.93 -14.21 -19.00
C ILE A 178 -16.81 -14.43 -20.23
N VAL A 179 -17.35 -15.63 -20.33
CA VAL A 179 -18.38 -15.94 -21.33
C VAL A 179 -19.72 -15.59 -20.67
N VAL A 180 -20.39 -14.55 -21.18
CA VAL A 180 -21.74 -14.14 -20.79
C VAL A 180 -22.75 -14.87 -21.64
#